data_6c64bfd8cf5b76387af5e4a40e14b95d
#
_entry.id   6c64bfd8cf5b76387af5e4a40e14b95d
#
_cell.length_a   1.000
_cell.length_b   1.000
_cell.length_c   1.000
_cell.angle_alpha   90.00
_cell.angle_beta   90.00
_cell.angle_gamma   90.00
#
_symmetry.space_group_name_H-M   'P 1'
#
loop_
_entity.id
_entity.type
_entity.pdbx_description
1 polymer ?
#
loop_
_entity_poly.entity_id
_entity_poly.type
_entity_poly.pdbx_seq_one_letter_code
_entity_poly.pdbx_strand_id
1 'polypeptide(L)'
;MIYWFRRKYRQIKRVLDFLPIIWKGYDWDYKYATDLFAHQLGRMADHFESDKACATSAKNTAKRIRTTLKLMKLVGEEEYAMEYFDYEDVIYNFVPVVIREPGDCDGCSTLDVDHISERYDEFFKKYPLIHKRVLNGEGIFGKQYNADASEFELKRKVAMNVAYLNQERARKTLHKMIERNIQSWWD
;
A
#
# COMPACT_ATOMS: atom_id res chain seq x y z
N MET A 1 -4.07 45.80 -13.50
CA MET A 1 -2.96 45.06 -14.14
C MET A 1 -2.22 44.13 -13.18
N ILE A 2 -1.79 44.58 -12.00
CA ILE A 2 -1.05 43.78 -10.99
C ILE A 2 -1.82 42.52 -10.52
N TYR A 3 -3.14 42.59 -10.33
CA TYR A 3 -3.96 41.45 -9.93
C TYR A 3 -3.99 40.32 -10.97
N TRP A 4 -4.00 40.67 -12.25
CA TRP A 4 -3.98 39.70 -13.35
C TRP A 4 -2.66 38.93 -13.37
N PHE A 5 -1.50 39.61 -13.24
CA PHE A 5 -0.18 38.98 -13.16
C PHE A 5 -0.05 38.07 -11.95
N ARG A 6 -0.52 38.51 -10.76
CA ARG A 6 -0.51 37.68 -9.54
C ARG A 6 -1.37 36.42 -9.69
N ARG A 7 -2.51 36.53 -10.40
CA ARG A 7 -3.40 35.38 -10.66
C ARG A 7 -2.71 34.40 -11.62
N LYS A 8 -2.10 34.88 -12.70
CA LYS A 8 -1.38 34.04 -13.66
C LYS A 8 -0.17 33.36 -13.03
N TYR A 9 0.62 34.09 -12.26
CA TYR A 9 1.75 33.54 -11.53
C TYR A 9 1.31 32.38 -10.62
N ARG A 10 0.22 32.55 -9.86
CA ARG A 10 -0.33 31.48 -9.00
C ARG A 10 -0.80 30.26 -9.79
N GLN A 11 -1.39 30.48 -10.97
CA GLN A 11 -1.82 29.40 -11.84
C GLN A 11 -0.61 28.59 -12.36
N ILE A 12 0.41 29.30 -12.85
CA ILE A 12 1.66 28.66 -13.35
C ILE A 12 2.34 27.89 -12.22
N LYS A 13 2.48 28.51 -11.05
CA LYS A 13 3.08 27.84 -9.89
C LYS A 13 2.33 26.53 -9.53
N ARG A 14 0.99 26.53 -9.55
CA ARG A 14 0.21 25.32 -9.31
C ARG A 14 0.51 24.21 -10.33
N VAL A 15 0.60 24.56 -11.60
CA VAL A 15 0.96 23.59 -12.66
C VAL A 15 2.34 23.02 -12.43
N LEU A 16 3.33 23.87 -12.10
CA LEU A 16 4.70 23.44 -11.81
C LEU A 16 4.77 22.54 -10.56
N ASP A 17 3.94 22.78 -9.55
CA ASP A 17 3.89 21.96 -8.34
C ASP A 17 3.41 20.52 -8.63
N PHE A 18 2.54 20.31 -9.64
CA PHE A 18 2.04 19.01 -10.05
C PHE A 18 2.90 18.33 -11.13
N LEU A 19 3.72 19.09 -11.84
CA LEU A 19 4.50 18.60 -12.98
C LEU A 19 5.35 17.35 -12.68
N PRO A 20 6.04 17.22 -11.53
CA PRO A 20 6.84 16.03 -11.23
C PRO A 20 6.01 14.74 -11.15
N ILE A 21 4.74 14.83 -10.71
CA ILE A 21 3.85 13.67 -10.62
C ILE A 21 3.30 13.34 -12.00
N ILE A 22 2.85 14.37 -12.74
CA ILE A 22 2.35 14.21 -14.09
C ILE A 22 3.43 13.60 -15.01
N TRP A 23 4.68 14.03 -14.87
CA TRP A 23 5.79 13.55 -15.70
C TRP A 23 6.17 12.09 -15.47
N LYS A 24 5.98 11.60 -14.23
CA LYS A 24 6.32 10.23 -13.83
C LYS A 24 5.14 9.26 -13.93
N GLY A 25 3.92 9.77 -14.00
CA GLY A 25 2.71 8.97 -14.00
C GLY A 25 2.41 8.37 -15.39
N TYR A 26 1.79 7.18 -15.40
CA TYR A 26 1.23 6.58 -16.60
C TYR A 26 -0.29 6.73 -16.56
N ASP A 27 -0.90 7.16 -17.65
CA ASP A 27 -2.34 7.50 -17.70
C ASP A 27 -3.28 6.33 -17.38
N TRP A 28 -2.82 5.09 -17.58
CA TRP A 28 -3.59 3.87 -17.28
C TRP A 28 -3.36 3.31 -15.88
N ASP A 29 -2.44 3.88 -15.11
CA ASP A 29 -2.14 3.39 -13.75
C ASP A 29 -3.03 4.11 -12.72
N TYR A 30 -3.82 3.32 -11.96
CA TYR A 30 -4.60 3.86 -10.83
C TYR A 30 -3.72 4.58 -9.79
N LYS A 31 -2.44 4.18 -9.70
CA LYS A 31 -1.45 4.81 -8.82
C LYS A 31 -1.27 6.28 -9.17
N TYR A 32 -1.27 6.63 -10.46
CA TYR A 32 -1.15 8.01 -10.90
C TYR A 32 -2.28 8.90 -10.32
N ALA A 33 -3.52 8.42 -10.37
CA ALA A 33 -4.66 9.15 -9.80
C ALA A 33 -4.55 9.29 -8.26
N THR A 34 -4.09 8.24 -7.59
CA THR A 34 -3.88 8.27 -6.12
C THR A 34 -2.74 9.19 -5.72
N ASP A 35 -1.66 9.23 -6.49
CA ASP A 35 -0.51 10.11 -6.24
C ASP A 35 -0.88 11.60 -6.42
N LEU A 36 -1.67 11.93 -7.46
CA LEU A 36 -2.20 13.28 -7.65
C LEU A 36 -3.09 13.69 -6.48
N PHE A 37 -3.98 12.80 -6.04
CA PHE A 37 -4.86 13.05 -4.90
C PHE A 37 -4.06 13.21 -3.60
N ALA A 38 -3.09 12.32 -3.34
CA ALA A 38 -2.22 12.39 -2.17
C ALA A 38 -1.41 13.71 -2.15
N HIS A 39 -0.86 14.12 -3.29
CA HIS A 39 -0.16 15.40 -3.40
C HIS A 39 -1.06 16.59 -3.05
N GLN A 40 -2.28 16.62 -3.59
CA GLN A 40 -3.24 17.68 -3.26
C GLN A 40 -3.59 17.68 -1.77
N LEU A 41 -3.84 16.52 -1.17
CA LEU A 41 -4.08 16.41 0.27
C LEU A 41 -2.88 16.89 1.10
N GLY A 42 -1.66 16.58 0.67
CA GLY A 42 -0.44 17.07 1.31
C GLY A 42 -0.37 18.59 1.35
N ARG A 43 -0.63 19.24 0.22
CA ARG A 43 -0.68 20.71 0.13
C ARG A 43 -1.78 21.34 1.01
N MET A 44 -2.91 20.64 1.13
CA MET A 44 -3.98 21.09 2.02
C MET A 44 -3.55 20.97 3.49
N ALA A 45 -2.92 19.87 3.88
CA ALA A 45 -2.38 19.72 5.23
C ALA A 45 -1.36 20.81 5.54
N ASP A 46 -0.41 21.11 4.63
CA ASP A 46 0.56 22.20 4.77
C ASP A 46 -0.14 23.56 4.97
N HIS A 47 -1.22 23.81 4.23
CA HIS A 47 -2.00 25.04 4.38
C HIS A 47 -2.65 25.13 5.76
N PHE A 48 -3.29 24.04 6.23
CA PHE A 48 -3.95 24.00 7.54
C PHE A 48 -2.96 24.03 8.72
N GLU A 49 -1.72 23.59 8.51
CA GLU A 49 -0.62 23.68 9.49
C GLU A 49 0.00 25.08 9.52
N SER A 50 -0.18 25.88 8.47
CA SER A 50 0.41 27.21 8.38
C SER A 50 -0.33 28.25 9.22
N ASP A 51 0.39 29.31 9.63
CA ASP A 51 -0.19 30.47 10.34
C ASP A 51 -1.25 31.24 9.53
N LYS A 52 -1.43 30.89 8.25
CA LYS A 52 -2.43 31.48 7.35
C LYS A 52 -3.82 30.85 7.49
N ALA A 53 -3.92 29.71 8.18
CA ALA A 53 -5.17 29.03 8.40
C ALA A 53 -5.94 29.71 9.56
N CYS A 54 -7.04 30.36 9.24
CA CYS A 54 -7.86 31.08 10.22
C CYS A 54 -8.86 30.19 10.96
N ALA A 55 -9.03 28.92 10.55
CA ALA A 55 -10.02 28.03 11.14
C ALA A 55 -9.54 27.44 12.47
N THR A 56 -10.39 27.48 13.50
CA THR A 56 -10.10 26.93 14.83
C THR A 56 -9.80 25.43 14.79
N SER A 57 -10.37 24.70 13.82
CA SER A 57 -10.17 23.26 13.60
C SER A 57 -8.99 22.93 12.68
N ALA A 58 -8.27 23.93 12.13
CA ALA A 58 -7.26 23.73 11.10
C ALA A 58 -6.22 22.66 11.45
N LYS A 59 -5.65 22.72 12.66
CA LYS A 59 -4.65 21.73 13.12
C LYS A 59 -5.22 20.31 13.20
N ASN A 60 -6.47 20.16 13.62
CA ASN A 60 -7.12 18.84 13.69
C ASN A 60 -7.43 18.31 12.29
N THR A 61 -7.85 19.18 11.37
CA THR A 61 -8.05 18.83 9.96
C THR A 61 -6.75 18.39 9.33
N ALA A 62 -5.66 19.14 9.51
CA ALA A 62 -4.32 18.75 9.04
C ALA A 62 -3.91 17.39 9.57
N LYS A 63 -4.06 17.12 10.87
CA LYS A 63 -3.75 15.81 11.47
C LYS A 63 -4.54 14.67 10.84
N ARG A 64 -5.84 14.86 10.57
CA ARG A 64 -6.68 13.86 9.88
C ARG A 64 -6.18 13.60 8.46
N ILE A 65 -5.86 14.66 7.71
CA ILE A 65 -5.31 14.55 6.35
C ILE A 65 -3.98 13.79 6.39
N ARG A 66 -3.05 14.14 7.30
CA ARG A 66 -1.77 13.44 7.44
C ARG A 66 -1.94 11.95 7.77
N THR A 67 -2.89 11.62 8.64
CA THR A 67 -3.22 10.22 8.96
C THR A 67 -3.74 9.48 7.73
N THR A 68 -4.62 10.12 6.95
CA THR A 68 -5.13 9.55 5.69
C THR A 68 -4.00 9.34 4.69
N LEU A 69 -3.09 10.30 4.51
CA LEU A 69 -1.93 10.20 3.64
C LEU A 69 -1.01 9.05 4.04
N LYS A 70 -0.75 8.89 5.34
CA LYS A 70 0.04 7.75 5.84
C LYS A 70 -0.61 6.42 5.49
N LEU A 71 -1.93 6.31 5.68
CA LEU A 71 -2.65 5.09 5.35
C LEU A 71 -2.69 4.86 3.82
N MET A 72 -2.87 5.92 3.01
CA MET A 72 -2.78 5.82 1.54
C MET A 72 -1.45 5.26 1.08
N LYS A 73 -0.34 5.72 1.67
CA LYS A 73 1.00 5.21 1.37
C LYS A 73 1.10 3.73 1.70
N LEU A 74 0.79 3.32 2.93
CA LEU A 74 0.87 1.91 3.38
C LEU A 74 -0.02 0.98 2.53
N VAL A 75 -1.21 1.43 2.15
CA VAL A 75 -2.13 0.66 1.29
C VAL A 75 -1.61 0.60 -0.14
N GLY A 76 -1.08 1.69 -0.68
CA GLY A 76 -0.55 1.76 -2.04
C GLY A 76 0.76 1.00 -2.25
N GLU A 77 1.58 0.89 -1.21
CA GLU A 77 2.81 0.10 -1.19
C GLU A 77 2.57 -1.37 -0.78
N GLU A 78 1.31 -1.75 -0.57
CA GLU A 78 0.89 -3.11 -0.17
C GLU A 78 1.58 -3.63 1.11
N GLU A 79 2.01 -2.72 1.99
CA GLU A 79 2.75 -3.03 3.22
C GLU A 79 2.07 -4.10 4.07
N TYR A 80 0.73 -4.02 4.20
CA TYR A 80 -0.02 -5.03 4.97
C TYR A 80 -0.11 -6.38 4.27
N ALA A 81 -0.12 -6.42 2.93
CA ALA A 81 -0.17 -7.66 2.17
C ALA A 81 1.17 -8.38 2.18
N MET A 82 2.28 -7.63 2.28
CA MET A 82 3.63 -8.15 2.27
C MET A 82 4.20 -8.38 3.68
N GLU A 83 3.51 -7.93 4.72
CA GLU A 83 4.00 -7.98 6.11
C GLU A 83 4.38 -9.39 6.59
N TYR A 84 3.77 -10.45 6.07
CA TYR A 84 4.09 -11.80 6.47
C TYR A 84 5.53 -12.22 6.12
N PHE A 85 6.14 -11.58 5.11
CA PHE A 85 7.55 -11.80 4.76
C PHE A 85 8.52 -11.37 5.85
N ASP A 86 8.16 -10.40 6.70
CA ASP A 86 8.98 -9.98 7.83
C ASP A 86 9.13 -11.06 8.91
N TYR A 87 8.32 -12.13 8.79
CA TYR A 87 8.27 -13.26 9.71
C TYR A 87 8.81 -14.56 9.11
N GLU A 88 9.45 -14.50 7.95
CA GLU A 88 10.16 -15.62 7.32
C GLU A 88 11.63 -15.25 7.10
N ASP A 89 12.51 -16.21 7.37
CA ASP A 89 13.91 -16.14 6.97
C ASP A 89 14.10 -17.04 5.74
N VAL A 90 14.40 -16.42 4.60
CA VAL A 90 14.45 -17.09 3.30
C VAL A 90 15.76 -16.77 2.59
N ILE A 91 16.39 -17.79 2.02
CA ILE A 91 17.51 -17.62 1.09
C ILE A 91 17.00 -17.81 -0.34
N TYR A 92 17.31 -16.85 -1.19
CA TYR A 92 16.99 -16.90 -2.62
C TYR A 92 18.24 -17.31 -3.39
N ASN A 93 18.20 -18.48 -4.03
CA ASN A 93 19.25 -18.98 -4.88
C ASN A 93 18.83 -18.94 -6.34
N PHE A 94 19.61 -18.27 -7.19
CA PHE A 94 19.39 -18.31 -8.63
C PHE A 94 20.20 -19.46 -9.22
N VAL A 95 19.50 -20.53 -9.62
CA VAL A 95 20.12 -21.71 -10.24
C VAL A 95 20.01 -21.55 -11.76
N PRO A 96 21.14 -21.53 -12.49
CA PRO A 96 21.10 -21.46 -13.94
C PRO A 96 20.31 -22.63 -14.54
N VAL A 97 19.41 -22.33 -15.47
CA VAL A 97 18.67 -23.36 -16.20
C VAL A 97 19.60 -24.04 -17.15
N VAL A 98 19.74 -25.36 -17.02
CA VAL A 98 20.49 -26.18 -18.01
C VAL A 98 19.58 -26.34 -19.23
N ILE A 99 20.00 -25.80 -20.37
CA ILE A 99 19.27 -25.92 -21.63
C ILE A 99 19.23 -27.41 -21.99
N ARG A 100 18.06 -28.00 -22.02
CA ARG A 100 17.84 -29.41 -22.33
C ARG A 100 17.15 -29.61 -23.68
N GLU A 101 16.38 -28.65 -24.14
CA GLU A 101 15.61 -28.76 -25.37
C GLU A 101 15.73 -27.48 -26.22
N PRO A 102 15.55 -27.60 -27.57
CA PRO A 102 15.50 -26.45 -28.44
C PRO A 102 14.29 -25.59 -28.11
N GLY A 103 14.50 -24.39 -27.66
CA GLY A 103 13.46 -23.44 -27.24
C GLY A 103 13.55 -23.04 -25.76
N ASP A 104 14.41 -23.70 -24.98
CA ASP A 104 14.72 -23.25 -23.63
C ASP A 104 15.42 -21.88 -23.67
N CYS A 105 15.17 -21.07 -22.65
CA CYS A 105 15.73 -19.74 -22.55
C CYS A 105 17.21 -19.77 -22.22
N ASP A 106 18.06 -19.26 -23.12
CA ASP A 106 19.48 -19.09 -22.87
C ASP A 106 19.73 -17.98 -21.85
N GLY A 107 20.50 -18.28 -20.81
CA GLY A 107 20.80 -17.33 -19.72
C GLY A 107 19.67 -17.15 -18.69
N CYS A 108 18.63 -17.95 -18.74
CA CYS A 108 17.60 -17.97 -17.69
C CYS A 108 18.10 -18.69 -16.43
N SER A 109 17.61 -18.26 -15.26
CA SER A 109 17.81 -18.93 -13.99
C SER A 109 16.46 -19.23 -13.34
N THR A 110 16.34 -20.39 -12.72
CA THR A 110 15.23 -20.68 -11.82
C THR A 110 15.52 -20.09 -10.45
N LEU A 111 14.51 -19.54 -9.82
CA LEU A 111 14.59 -19.10 -8.44
C LEU A 111 14.30 -20.29 -7.53
N ASP A 112 15.32 -20.73 -6.82
CA ASP A 112 15.19 -21.70 -5.74
C ASP A 112 15.09 -20.96 -4.40
N VAL A 113 14.11 -21.36 -3.56
CA VAL A 113 13.75 -20.63 -2.35
C VAL A 113 13.88 -21.57 -1.15
N ASP A 114 14.96 -21.39 -0.41
CA ASP A 114 15.20 -22.16 0.81
C ASP A 114 14.63 -21.42 2.04
N HIS A 115 13.65 -22.02 2.69
CA HIS A 115 13.10 -21.52 3.94
C HIS A 115 13.91 -22.03 5.14
N ILE A 116 14.53 -21.11 5.88
CA ILE A 116 15.39 -21.43 7.02
C ILE A 116 14.58 -21.50 8.32
N SER A 117 13.73 -20.51 8.55
CA SER A 117 12.91 -20.41 9.75
C SER A 117 11.64 -19.58 9.52
N GLU A 118 10.68 -19.72 10.43
CA GLU A 118 9.45 -18.92 10.40
C GLU A 118 9.03 -18.51 11.82
N ARG A 119 8.43 -17.33 11.92
CA ARG A 119 7.91 -16.75 13.17
C ARG A 119 6.44 -16.37 13.03
N TYR A 120 5.66 -17.13 12.26
CA TYR A 120 4.25 -16.83 11.98
C TYR A 120 3.37 -16.82 13.21
N ASP A 121 3.73 -17.54 14.29
CA ASP A 121 2.98 -17.50 15.55
C ASP A 121 3.01 -16.10 16.17
N GLU A 122 4.08 -15.31 15.98
CA GLU A 122 4.14 -13.92 16.41
C GLU A 122 3.22 -13.04 15.56
N PHE A 123 3.21 -13.28 14.25
CA PHE A 123 2.31 -12.61 13.32
C PHE A 123 0.84 -12.88 13.65
N PHE A 124 0.47 -14.11 13.95
CA PHE A 124 -0.89 -14.47 14.33
C PHE A 124 -1.32 -13.82 15.64
N LYS A 125 -0.41 -13.71 16.62
CA LYS A 125 -0.66 -12.98 17.88
C LYS A 125 -0.91 -11.49 17.64
N LYS A 126 -0.30 -10.90 16.64
CA LYS A 126 -0.53 -9.50 16.24
C LYS A 126 -1.93 -9.29 15.68
N TYR A 127 -2.48 -10.29 14.98
CA TYR A 127 -3.79 -10.19 14.29
C TYR A 127 -4.76 -11.31 14.69
N PRO A 128 -5.07 -11.52 15.98
CA PRO A 128 -5.80 -12.71 16.45
C PRO A 128 -7.21 -12.85 15.87
N LEU A 129 -7.92 -11.73 15.65
CA LEU A 129 -9.27 -11.75 15.08
C LEU A 129 -9.26 -12.11 13.60
N ILE A 130 -8.29 -11.61 12.84
CA ILE A 130 -8.16 -11.92 11.41
C ILE A 130 -7.69 -13.36 11.25
N HIS A 131 -6.72 -13.81 12.06
CA HIS A 131 -6.29 -15.20 12.09
C HIS A 131 -7.45 -16.17 12.32
N LYS A 132 -8.30 -15.90 13.31
CA LYS A 132 -9.50 -16.69 13.56
C LYS A 132 -10.44 -16.76 12.35
N ARG A 133 -10.62 -15.65 11.63
CA ARG A 133 -11.44 -15.61 10.41
C ARG A 133 -10.84 -16.48 9.30
N VAL A 134 -9.52 -16.43 9.13
CA VAL A 134 -8.81 -17.28 8.15
C VAL A 134 -8.99 -18.75 8.47
N LEU A 135 -8.84 -19.15 9.73
CA LEU A 135 -9.06 -20.53 10.17
C LEU A 135 -10.50 -21.00 9.91
N ASN A 136 -11.47 -20.08 9.87
CA ASN A 136 -12.85 -20.36 9.49
C ASN A 136 -13.09 -20.40 7.96
N GLY A 137 -12.03 -20.26 7.17
CA GLY A 137 -12.07 -20.36 5.72
C GLY A 137 -12.28 -19.04 4.97
N GLU A 138 -12.07 -17.89 5.62
CA GLU A 138 -12.02 -16.60 4.92
C GLU A 138 -10.63 -16.36 4.30
N GLY A 139 -10.61 -15.68 3.16
CA GLY A 139 -9.38 -15.28 2.46
C GLY A 139 -9.33 -15.81 1.03
N ILE A 140 -8.19 -15.53 0.34
CA ILE A 140 -8.02 -15.83 -1.09
C ILE A 140 -8.03 -17.34 -1.34
N PHE A 141 -7.41 -18.10 -0.45
CA PHE A 141 -7.25 -19.54 -0.62
C PHE A 141 -8.38 -20.35 0.05
N GLY A 142 -9.27 -19.70 0.80
CA GLY A 142 -10.35 -20.38 1.50
C GLY A 142 -9.86 -21.54 2.37
N LYS A 143 -10.60 -22.65 2.36
CA LYS A 143 -10.23 -23.91 3.02
C LYS A 143 -9.40 -24.87 2.14
N GLN A 144 -8.96 -24.44 0.98
CA GLN A 144 -8.19 -25.28 0.06
C GLN A 144 -6.74 -25.41 0.53
N TYR A 145 -6.54 -26.21 1.54
CA TYR A 145 -5.22 -26.69 1.95
C TYR A 145 -5.02 -28.09 1.36
N ASN A 146 -3.96 -28.27 0.59
CA ASN A 146 -3.60 -29.60 0.10
C ASN A 146 -3.29 -30.51 1.31
N ALA A 147 -3.89 -31.71 1.35
CA ALA A 147 -3.65 -32.66 2.42
C ALA A 147 -2.17 -33.07 2.57
N ASP A 148 -1.42 -32.99 1.45
CA ASP A 148 0.00 -33.36 1.37
C ASP A 148 0.97 -32.21 1.59
N ALA A 149 0.47 -30.99 1.91
CA ALA A 149 1.34 -29.84 2.15
C ALA A 149 2.08 -29.97 3.49
N SER A 150 3.33 -29.54 3.52
CA SER A 150 4.09 -29.45 4.77
C SER A 150 3.43 -28.51 5.79
N GLU A 151 3.72 -28.72 7.08
CA GLU A 151 3.21 -27.82 8.14
C GLU A 151 3.62 -26.36 7.89
N PHE A 152 4.83 -26.15 7.39
CA PHE A 152 5.34 -24.84 7.02
C PHE A 152 4.50 -24.20 5.91
N GLU A 153 4.19 -24.91 4.82
CA GLU A 153 3.38 -24.41 3.72
C GLU A 153 1.96 -24.06 4.16
N LEU A 154 1.40 -24.86 5.05
CA LEU A 154 0.08 -24.58 5.63
C LEU A 154 0.09 -23.31 6.46
N LYS A 155 1.08 -23.12 7.34
CA LYS A 155 1.26 -21.90 8.14
C LYS A 155 1.50 -20.68 7.25
N ARG A 156 2.32 -20.81 6.21
CA ARG A 156 2.58 -19.75 5.23
C ARG A 156 1.32 -19.31 4.50
N LYS A 157 0.51 -20.25 4.03
CA LYS A 157 -0.80 -19.95 3.41
C LYS A 157 -1.74 -19.22 4.36
N VAL A 158 -1.77 -19.61 5.63
CA VAL A 158 -2.54 -18.93 6.68
C VAL A 158 -2.02 -17.51 6.87
N ALA A 159 -0.69 -17.31 6.95
CA ALA A 159 -0.08 -15.99 7.10
C ALA A 159 -0.38 -15.08 5.90
N MET A 160 -0.26 -15.57 4.68
CA MET A 160 -0.64 -14.86 3.45
C MET A 160 -2.12 -14.42 3.49
N ASN A 161 -3.03 -15.29 3.92
CA ASN A 161 -4.45 -14.95 4.03
C ASN A 161 -4.70 -13.88 5.11
N VAL A 162 -4.00 -13.96 6.25
CA VAL A 162 -4.07 -12.93 7.31
C VAL A 162 -3.60 -11.59 6.78
N ALA A 163 -2.47 -11.55 6.08
CA ALA A 163 -1.90 -10.35 5.46
C ALA A 163 -2.86 -9.74 4.44
N TYR A 164 -3.41 -10.57 3.54
CA TYR A 164 -4.39 -10.16 2.54
C TYR A 164 -5.64 -9.55 3.16
N LEU A 165 -6.26 -10.23 4.14
CA LEU A 165 -7.45 -9.70 4.81
C LEU A 165 -7.17 -8.42 5.59
N ASN A 166 -5.95 -8.27 6.11
CA ASN A 166 -5.51 -7.04 6.76
C ASN A 166 -5.37 -5.89 5.76
N GLN A 167 -4.80 -6.15 4.58
CA GLN A 167 -4.72 -5.20 3.46
C GLN A 167 -6.12 -4.75 3.01
N GLU A 168 -7.06 -5.69 2.85
CA GLU A 168 -8.45 -5.39 2.51
C GLU A 168 -9.13 -4.51 3.57
N ARG A 169 -8.89 -4.80 4.84
CA ARG A 169 -9.38 -3.99 5.96
C ARG A 169 -8.80 -2.58 5.94
N ALA A 170 -7.50 -2.45 5.70
CA ALA A 170 -6.82 -1.17 5.61
C ALA A 170 -7.38 -0.34 4.43
N ARG A 171 -7.57 -0.95 3.27
CA ARG A 171 -8.17 -0.33 2.08
C ARG A 171 -9.60 0.15 2.35
N LYS A 172 -10.46 -0.68 2.96
CA LYS A 172 -11.81 -0.29 3.33
C LYS A 172 -11.83 0.84 4.37
N THR A 173 -10.88 0.83 5.30
CA THR A 173 -10.75 1.90 6.30
C THR A 173 -10.34 3.21 5.65
N LEU A 174 -9.38 3.17 4.72
CA LEU A 174 -8.95 4.33 3.93
C LEU A 174 -10.13 4.97 3.18
N HIS A 175 -10.90 4.16 2.44
CA HIS A 175 -12.06 4.68 1.71
C HIS A 175 -13.10 5.33 2.63
N LYS A 176 -13.40 4.71 3.78
CA LYS A 176 -14.30 5.29 4.77
C LYS A 176 -13.77 6.60 5.37
N MET A 177 -12.45 6.71 5.57
CA MET A 177 -11.82 7.95 6.05
C MET A 177 -11.96 9.07 5.01
N ILE A 178 -11.72 8.76 3.74
CA ILE A 178 -11.88 9.72 2.64
C ILE A 178 -13.35 10.13 2.53
N GLU A 179 -14.27 9.18 2.43
CA GLU A 179 -15.72 9.44 2.31
C GLU A 179 -16.25 10.35 3.40
N ARG A 180 -15.88 10.09 4.66
CA ARG A 180 -16.39 10.85 5.82
C ARG A 180 -15.80 12.25 5.95
N ASN A 181 -14.61 12.47 5.45
CA ASN A 181 -13.88 13.71 5.76
C ASN A 181 -13.63 14.58 4.52
N ILE A 182 -13.78 14.05 3.30
CA ILE A 182 -13.40 14.77 2.08
C ILE A 182 -14.11 16.12 1.97
N GLN A 183 -15.39 16.20 2.30
CA GLN A 183 -16.13 17.46 2.27
C GLN A 183 -15.61 18.45 3.32
N SER A 184 -15.39 18.00 4.56
CA SER A 184 -14.87 18.83 5.64
C SER A 184 -13.43 19.31 5.46
N TRP A 185 -12.70 18.76 4.49
CA TRP A 185 -11.36 19.24 4.15
C TRP A 185 -11.38 20.46 3.22
N TRP A 186 -12.50 20.72 2.55
CA TRP A 186 -12.65 21.83 1.61
C TRP A 186 -13.32 23.07 2.23
N ASP A 187 -14.02 22.92 3.35
CA ASP A 187 -14.71 23.97 4.09
C ASP A 187 -13.78 24.62 5.14
#